data_50f060ef87be4a1568cd2d4bd10c6e49
#
_entry.id   50f060ef87be4a1568cd2d4bd10c6e49
#
_cell.length_a   1.000
_cell.length_b   1.000
_cell.length_c   1.000
_cell.angle_alpha   90.00
_cell.angle_beta   90.00
_cell.angle_gamma   90.00
#
_symmetry.space_group_name_H-M   'P 1'
#
loop_
_entity.id
_entity.type
_entity.pdbx_description
1 polymer ?
#
loop_
_entity_poly.entity_id
_entity_poly.type
_entity_poly.pdbx_seq_one_letter_code
_entity_poly.pdbx_strand_id
1 'polypeptide(L)'
;MDILKVENLTKIYGKGENSFKALDNVSFSVKRGQFVAIVGPSGSGKSTLLHLIGGVDRPDGGHVYVDSNDVYARNDTQLAIFRRREVGLIYQFYNLIPVLNVVENITLPVLMDGRKVDEERLEELLTVLH
;
A
#
# COMPACT_ATOMS: atom_id res chain seq x y z
N MET A 1 0.21 12.21 -17.20
CA MET A 1 0.01 10.76 -17.12
C MET A 1 -0.24 10.38 -15.66
N ASP A 2 -1.31 9.67 -15.40
CA ASP A 2 -1.67 9.28 -14.05
C ASP A 2 -0.82 8.09 -13.59
N ILE A 3 -0.18 8.22 -12.45
CA ILE A 3 0.51 7.10 -11.79
C ILE A 3 -0.47 6.25 -11.01
N LEU A 4 -1.52 6.87 -10.46
CA LEU A 4 -2.57 6.21 -9.71
C LEU A 4 -3.93 6.64 -10.25
N LYS A 5 -4.80 5.67 -10.51
CA LYS A 5 -6.19 5.90 -10.84
C LYS A 5 -7.09 4.99 -10.01
N VAL A 6 -8.03 5.57 -9.31
CA VAL A 6 -9.01 4.86 -8.50
C VAL A 6 -10.38 5.08 -9.13
N GLU A 7 -11.09 4.00 -9.42
CA GLU A 7 -12.40 4.04 -10.07
C GLU A 7 -13.45 3.31 -9.26
N ASN A 8 -14.46 4.04 -8.81
CA ASN A 8 -15.66 3.51 -8.13
C ASN A 8 -15.30 2.54 -6.98
N LEU A 9 -14.24 2.85 -6.24
CA LEU A 9 -13.70 1.98 -5.23
C LEU A 9 -14.67 1.86 -4.06
N THR A 10 -15.01 0.63 -3.70
CA THR A 10 -15.93 0.32 -2.62
C THR A 10 -15.34 -0.76 -1.73
N LYS A 11 -15.41 -0.56 -0.43
CA LYS A 11 -15.01 -1.54 0.57
C LYS A 11 -16.05 -1.65 1.67
N ILE A 12 -16.48 -2.87 1.92
CA ILE A 12 -17.50 -3.22 2.92
C ILE A 12 -16.87 -4.11 3.98
N TYR A 13 -17.04 -3.76 5.24
CA TYR A 13 -16.66 -4.58 6.39
C TYR A 13 -17.91 -5.10 7.10
N GLY A 14 -17.79 -6.26 7.73
CA GLY A 14 -18.87 -6.90 8.44
C GLY A 14 -19.81 -7.71 7.52
N LYS A 15 -20.84 -8.26 8.12
CA LYS A 15 -21.84 -9.09 7.42
C LYS A 15 -23.25 -8.72 7.86
N GLY A 16 -24.20 -8.83 6.93
CA GLY A 16 -25.61 -8.59 7.18
C GLY A 16 -25.88 -7.19 7.73
N GLU A 17 -26.69 -7.12 8.78
CA GLU A 17 -27.09 -5.84 9.41
C GLU A 17 -25.92 -5.10 10.09
N ASN A 18 -24.83 -5.80 10.41
CA ASN A 18 -23.62 -5.22 11.01
C ASN A 18 -22.59 -4.81 9.96
N SER A 19 -22.93 -4.84 8.69
CA SER A 19 -22.04 -4.38 7.63
C SER A 19 -22.03 -2.86 7.53
N PHE A 20 -20.87 -2.30 7.14
CA PHE A 20 -20.75 -0.89 6.83
C PHE A 20 -19.80 -0.68 5.65
N LYS A 21 -20.08 0.34 4.85
CA LYS A 21 -19.20 0.75 3.76
C LYS A 21 -18.13 1.68 4.28
N ALA A 22 -16.90 1.20 4.36
CA ALA A 22 -15.74 2.02 4.71
C ALA A 22 -15.37 2.97 3.55
N LEU A 23 -15.54 2.50 2.31
CA LEU A 23 -15.47 3.30 1.10
C LEU A 23 -16.70 3.04 0.24
N ASP A 24 -17.27 4.10 -0.29
CA ASP A 24 -18.45 4.03 -1.14
C ASP A 24 -18.22 4.78 -2.44
N ASN A 25 -17.92 4.02 -3.50
CA ASN A 25 -17.84 4.53 -4.87
C ASN A 25 -16.85 5.72 -5.04
N VAL A 26 -15.65 5.57 -4.48
CA VAL A 26 -14.61 6.61 -4.50
C VAL A 26 -13.83 6.58 -5.81
N SER A 27 -13.70 7.73 -6.46
CA SER A 27 -12.94 7.88 -7.71
C SER A 27 -12.04 9.12 -7.65
N PHE A 28 -10.77 8.94 -8.01
CA PHE A 28 -9.82 10.04 -8.19
C PHE A 28 -8.58 9.54 -8.93
N SER A 29 -7.72 10.47 -9.32
CA SER A 29 -6.43 10.13 -9.92
C SER A 29 -5.31 11.00 -9.37
N VAL A 30 -4.08 10.49 -9.45
CA VAL A 30 -2.86 11.18 -9.04
C VAL A 30 -1.88 11.12 -10.19
N LYS A 31 -1.36 12.27 -10.60
CA LYS A 31 -0.34 12.35 -11.65
C LYS A 31 1.04 12.01 -11.09
N ARG A 32 1.87 11.49 -11.96
CA ARG A 32 3.27 11.21 -11.61
C ARG A 32 3.96 12.46 -11.07
N GLY A 33 4.64 12.30 -9.93
CA GLY A 33 5.35 13.40 -9.26
C GLY A 33 4.51 14.25 -8.33
N GLN A 34 3.21 14.03 -8.23
CA GLN A 34 2.37 14.76 -7.28
C GLN A 34 2.56 14.27 -5.84
N PHE A 35 2.49 15.22 -4.92
CA PHE A 35 2.30 14.97 -3.49
C PHE A 35 0.83 15.23 -3.14
N VAL A 36 0.16 14.24 -2.57
CA VAL A 36 -1.28 14.30 -2.29
C VAL A 36 -1.54 14.03 -0.81
N ALA A 37 -2.36 14.84 -0.17
CA ALA A 37 -2.84 14.62 1.19
C ALA A 37 -4.30 14.15 1.17
N ILE A 38 -4.59 13.06 1.89
CA ILE A 38 -5.94 12.56 2.12
C ILE A 38 -6.33 12.96 3.54
N VAL A 39 -7.33 13.82 3.65
CA VAL A 39 -7.76 14.39 4.94
C VAL A 39 -9.22 14.08 5.22
N GLY A 40 -9.56 14.00 6.49
CA GLY A 40 -10.92 13.76 6.95
C GLY A 40 -10.96 13.34 8.40
N PRO A 41 -12.15 13.30 9.02
CA PRO A 41 -12.31 12.89 10.41
C PRO A 41 -11.96 11.42 10.61
N SER A 42 -11.72 11.02 11.85
CA SER A 42 -11.52 9.62 12.23
C SER A 42 -12.72 8.77 11.76
N GLY A 43 -12.43 7.59 11.20
CA GLY A 43 -13.47 6.70 10.68
C GLY A 43 -14.01 7.05 9.31
N SER A 44 -13.39 7.99 8.58
CA SER A 44 -13.81 8.39 7.22
C SER A 44 -13.30 7.48 6.10
N GLY A 45 -12.51 6.44 6.42
CA GLY A 45 -12.03 5.48 5.44
C GLY A 45 -10.62 5.75 4.89
N LYS A 46 -9.89 6.72 5.42
CA LYS A 46 -8.54 7.09 4.92
C LYS A 46 -7.55 5.93 4.93
N SER A 47 -7.45 5.21 6.05
CA SER A 47 -6.56 4.04 6.18
C SER A 47 -6.98 2.90 5.25
N THR A 48 -8.27 2.66 5.13
CA THR A 48 -8.83 1.67 4.21
C THR A 48 -8.44 1.99 2.77
N LEU A 49 -8.55 3.24 2.37
CA LEU A 49 -8.16 3.71 1.03
C LEU A 49 -6.67 3.45 0.77
N LEU A 50 -5.80 3.79 1.71
CA LEU A 50 -4.36 3.55 1.57
C LEU A 50 -4.01 2.06 1.49
N HIS A 51 -4.69 1.22 2.27
CA HIS A 51 -4.51 -0.24 2.20
C HIS A 51 -4.92 -0.81 0.84
N LEU A 52 -6.00 -0.32 0.26
CA LEU A 52 -6.45 -0.76 -1.06
C LEU A 52 -5.51 -0.26 -2.18
N ILE A 53 -5.01 0.97 -2.09
CA ILE A 53 -4.01 1.49 -3.03
C ILE A 53 -2.70 0.71 -2.92
N GLY A 54 -2.32 0.34 -1.70
CA GLY A 54 -1.08 -0.40 -1.42
C GLY A 54 -1.13 -1.89 -1.70
N GLY A 55 -2.26 -2.43 -2.14
CA GLY A 55 -2.39 -3.86 -2.43
C GLY A 55 -2.46 -4.77 -1.21
N VAL A 56 -2.79 -4.22 -0.04
CA VAL A 56 -2.82 -4.96 1.24
C VAL A 56 -4.16 -5.64 1.49
N ASP A 57 -5.23 -5.04 0.99
CA ASP A 57 -6.59 -5.57 1.13
C ASP A 57 -7.27 -5.58 -0.24
N ARG A 58 -8.34 -6.36 -0.41
CA ARG A 58 -9.08 -6.43 -1.67
C ARG A 58 -10.37 -5.62 -1.58
N PRO A 59 -10.71 -4.85 -2.63
CA PRO A 59 -11.97 -4.12 -2.67
C PRO A 59 -13.15 -5.07 -2.91
N ASP A 60 -14.34 -4.62 -2.51
CA ASP A 60 -15.60 -5.27 -2.86
C ASP A 60 -16.12 -4.80 -4.23
N GLY A 61 -15.71 -3.64 -4.67
CA GLY A 61 -16.04 -3.12 -5.99
C GLY A 61 -15.06 -2.05 -6.44
N GLY A 62 -15.08 -1.75 -7.73
CA GLY A 62 -14.20 -0.78 -8.34
C GLY A 62 -12.80 -1.29 -8.66
N HIS A 63 -11.95 -0.39 -9.09
CA HIS A 63 -10.61 -0.70 -9.56
C HIS A 63 -9.56 0.27 -9.02
N VAL A 64 -8.36 -0.25 -8.86
CA VAL A 64 -7.16 0.55 -8.57
C VAL A 64 -6.14 0.25 -9.66
N TYR A 65 -5.70 1.29 -10.37
CA TYR A 65 -4.67 1.19 -11.40
C TYR A 65 -3.41 1.91 -10.92
N VAL A 66 -2.31 1.22 -10.94
CA VAL A 66 -0.99 1.81 -10.72
C VAL A 66 -0.17 1.64 -11.99
N ASP A 67 0.34 2.73 -12.50
CA ASP A 67 1.06 2.78 -13.77
C ASP A 67 0.29 2.05 -14.90
N SER A 68 -1.02 2.33 -14.99
CA SER A 68 -1.98 1.75 -15.94
C SER A 68 -2.29 0.26 -15.77
N ASN A 69 -1.77 -0.39 -14.74
CA ASN A 69 -2.03 -1.81 -14.47
C ASN A 69 -3.03 -1.98 -13.33
N ASP A 70 -4.05 -2.79 -13.53
CA ASP A 70 -5.03 -3.11 -12.50
C ASP A 70 -4.37 -3.93 -11.39
N VAL A 71 -4.32 -3.35 -10.19
CA VAL A 71 -3.70 -3.97 -9.03
C VAL A 71 -4.37 -5.29 -8.66
N TYR A 72 -5.70 -5.32 -8.71
CA TYR A 72 -6.49 -6.46 -8.25
C TYR A 72 -6.89 -7.46 -9.34
N ALA A 73 -6.42 -7.28 -10.56
CA ALA A 73 -6.37 -8.33 -11.57
C ALA A 73 -5.27 -9.37 -11.30
N ARG A 74 -4.40 -9.10 -10.34
CA ARG A 74 -3.28 -9.94 -9.93
C ARG A 74 -3.71 -11.00 -8.91
N ASN A 75 -3.07 -12.18 -8.96
CA ASN A 75 -3.19 -13.18 -7.91
C ASN A 75 -2.36 -12.79 -6.66
N ASP A 76 -2.44 -13.58 -5.59
CA ASP A 76 -1.76 -13.25 -4.34
C ASP A 76 -0.24 -13.18 -4.46
N THR A 77 0.36 -14.05 -5.28
CA THR A 77 1.81 -14.02 -5.56
C THR A 77 2.21 -12.74 -6.29
N GLN A 78 1.45 -12.35 -7.30
CA GLN A 78 1.69 -11.13 -8.07
C GLN A 78 1.46 -9.87 -7.23
N LEU A 79 0.48 -9.88 -6.31
CA LEU A 79 0.27 -8.79 -5.36
C LEU A 79 1.45 -8.66 -4.38
N ALA A 80 2.00 -9.77 -3.92
CA ALA A 80 3.20 -9.73 -3.08
C ALA A 80 4.39 -9.09 -3.80
N ILE A 81 4.58 -9.40 -5.08
CA ILE A 81 5.61 -8.77 -5.92
C ILE A 81 5.35 -7.28 -6.11
N PHE A 82 4.11 -6.90 -6.37
CA PHE A 82 3.69 -5.49 -6.46
C PHE A 82 4.04 -4.70 -5.20
N ARG A 83 3.72 -5.23 -4.02
CA ARG A 83 4.05 -4.57 -2.75
C ARG A 83 5.54 -4.42 -2.51
N ARG A 84 6.36 -5.36 -2.99
CA ARG A 84 7.83 -5.28 -2.84
C ARG A 84 8.49 -4.30 -3.79
N ARG A 85 7.94 -4.14 -5.00
CA ARG A 85 8.62 -3.46 -6.12
C ARG A 85 8.03 -2.10 -6.48
N GLU A 86 6.72 -1.94 -6.35
CA GLU A 86 6.02 -0.80 -6.92
C GLU A 86 5.48 0.18 -5.87
N VAL A 87 5.30 -0.26 -4.63
CA VAL A 87 4.68 0.52 -3.57
C VAL A 87 5.52 0.48 -2.30
N GLY A 88 5.64 1.64 -1.64
CA GLY A 88 6.10 1.73 -0.26
C GLY A 88 4.94 2.16 0.63
N LEU A 89 4.65 1.42 1.68
CA LEU A 89 3.57 1.73 2.61
C LEU A 89 4.13 1.90 4.03
N ILE A 90 3.81 3.06 4.63
CA ILE A 90 4.14 3.33 6.03
C ILE A 90 2.87 3.20 6.84
N TYR A 91 2.85 2.22 7.73
CA TYR A 91 1.71 1.93 8.59
C TYR A 91 1.65 2.86 9.81
N GLN A 92 0.47 3.07 10.34
CA GLN A 92 0.27 3.78 11.61
C GLN A 92 0.96 3.05 12.77
N PHE A 93 0.91 1.72 12.77
CA PHE A 93 1.71 0.86 13.65
C PHE A 93 2.87 0.29 12.84
N TYR A 94 4.05 0.18 13.41
CA TYR A 94 5.29 -0.09 12.67
C TYR A 94 5.35 -1.44 11.95
N ASN A 95 4.56 -2.43 12.39
CA ASN A 95 4.50 -3.78 11.81
C ASN A 95 5.88 -4.46 11.68
N LEU A 96 6.76 -4.20 12.62
CA LEU A 96 8.08 -4.82 12.66
C LEU A 96 7.97 -6.28 13.06
N ILE A 97 8.84 -7.12 12.51
CA ILE A 97 8.95 -8.53 12.89
C ILE A 97 9.80 -8.60 14.16
N PRO A 98 9.23 -9.02 15.31
CA PRO A 98 9.91 -8.90 16.61
C PRO A 98 11.18 -9.74 16.76
N VAL A 99 11.27 -10.86 16.05
CA VAL A 99 12.44 -11.76 16.10
C VAL A 99 13.59 -11.30 15.23
N LEU A 100 13.38 -10.29 14.38
CA LEU A 100 14.39 -9.71 13.51
C LEU A 100 14.96 -8.42 14.12
N ASN A 101 16.24 -8.18 13.91
CA ASN A 101 16.86 -6.92 14.30
C ASN A 101 16.51 -5.78 13.31
N VAL A 102 17.05 -4.58 13.55
CA VAL A 102 16.77 -3.40 12.74
C VAL A 102 17.16 -3.61 11.28
N VAL A 103 18.39 -4.05 11.04
CA VAL A 103 18.90 -4.27 9.66
C VAL A 103 18.11 -5.36 8.96
N GLU A 104 17.78 -6.44 9.63
CA GLU A 104 16.97 -7.53 9.07
C GLU A 104 15.56 -7.07 8.70
N ASN A 105 14.90 -6.27 9.54
CA ASN A 105 13.59 -5.68 9.20
C ASN A 105 13.66 -4.76 7.98
N ILE A 106 14.70 -3.94 7.87
CA ILE A 106 14.88 -3.01 6.74
C ILE A 106 15.15 -3.76 5.44
N THR A 107 15.99 -4.78 5.48
CA THR A 107 16.48 -5.48 4.28
C THR A 107 15.59 -6.61 3.81
N LEU A 108 14.67 -7.08 4.64
CA LEU A 108 13.83 -8.24 4.35
C LEU A 108 13.11 -8.16 2.99
N PRO A 109 12.46 -7.06 2.61
CA PRO A 109 11.78 -6.98 1.30
C PRO A 109 12.73 -7.15 0.11
N VAL A 110 13.95 -6.64 0.21
CA VAL A 110 14.98 -6.78 -0.83
C VAL A 110 15.41 -8.24 -0.96
N LEU A 111 15.65 -8.92 0.17
CA LEU A 111 16.03 -10.32 0.21
C LEU A 111 14.90 -11.24 -0.28
N MET A 112 13.67 -10.96 0.11
CA MET A 112 12.49 -11.70 -0.36
C MET A 112 12.27 -11.56 -1.88
N ASP A 113 12.74 -10.48 -2.46
CA ASP A 113 12.71 -10.25 -3.90
C ASP A 113 13.90 -10.90 -4.66
N GLY A 114 14.74 -11.66 -3.97
CA GLY A 114 15.90 -12.33 -4.52
C GLY A 114 17.05 -11.39 -4.90
N ARG A 115 17.02 -10.15 -4.44
CA ARG A 115 18.05 -9.16 -4.70
C ARG A 115 19.08 -9.09 -3.58
N LYS A 116 20.24 -8.56 -3.90
CA LYS A 116 21.28 -8.27 -2.91
C LYS A 116 21.00 -6.93 -2.24
N VAL A 117 21.35 -6.84 -0.96
CA VAL A 117 21.29 -5.58 -0.21
C VAL A 117 22.34 -4.60 -0.77
N ASP A 118 21.90 -3.38 -1.05
CA ASP A 118 22.79 -2.27 -1.34
C ASP A 118 23.31 -1.70 -0.02
N GLU A 119 24.51 -2.09 0.35
CA GLU A 119 25.12 -1.70 1.63
C GLU A 119 25.34 -0.19 1.77
N GLU A 120 25.69 0.47 0.67
CA GLU A 120 25.91 1.93 0.66
C GLU A 120 24.59 2.66 0.93
N ARG A 121 23.51 2.24 0.26
CA ARG A 121 22.17 2.78 0.48
C ARG A 121 21.66 2.50 1.88
N LEU A 122 21.93 1.32 2.41
CA LEU A 122 21.56 0.96 3.78
C LEU A 122 22.26 1.86 4.80
N GLU A 123 23.56 2.08 4.66
CA GLU A 123 24.32 2.98 5.54
C GLU A 123 23.80 4.42 5.46
N GLU A 124 23.54 4.90 4.25
CA GLU A 124 22.95 6.23 4.05
C GLU A 124 21.63 6.39 4.80
N LEU A 125 20.71 5.42 4.66
CA LEU A 125 19.43 5.44 5.36
C LEU A 125 19.58 5.42 6.88
N LEU A 126 20.46 4.56 7.40
CA LEU A 126 20.71 4.48 8.85
C LEU A 126 21.29 5.79 9.38
N THR A 127 22.14 6.46 8.61
CA THR A 127 22.74 7.73 8.99
C THR A 127 21.71 8.87 9.00
N VAL A 128 20.83 8.92 8.00
CA VAL A 128 19.80 9.97 7.86
C VAL A 128 18.67 9.81 8.89
N LEU A 129 18.30 8.59 9.19
CA LEU A 129 17.14 8.30 10.06
C LEU A 129 17.51 8.17 11.55
N HIS A 130 18.79 8.05 11.88
CA HIS A 130 19.31 7.82 13.25
C HIS A 130 18.80 6.54 13.89
#